data_58c1af4afc22aa950df4807aa1aa237e
#
_entry.id   58c1af4afc22aa950df4807aa1aa237e
#
_cell.length_a   1.000
_cell.length_b   1.000
_cell.length_c   1.000
_cell.angle_alpha   90.00
_cell.angle_beta   90.00
_cell.angle_gamma   90.00
#
_symmetry.space_group_name_H-M   'P 1'
#
loop_
_entity.id
_entity.type
_entity.pdbx_description
1 polymer ?
#
loop_
_entity_poly.entity_id
_entity_poly.type
_entity_poly.pdbx_seq_one_letter_code
_entity_poly.pdbx_strand_id
1 'polypeptide(L)'
;MSNPTTMERPPLWSQFYALTKPRVVQLIVFCAVIGMVLAVPGSPSLAQLGLGTVAALGIWLVAAAAAAFNCIVEQTIDSKMKRTAWRPTARGELSNQQTLLFSVALCALGSLILYVFVNPLTMWLTFATFVGYAIIYTVILKPLTPQNIVIGGASGAMPPVLGWAAMTGQVGAEAWILFLIIFVWTPPHFWALALYRAEEYRKSGLPMLPVTHGNRYTRLQILLYTWVLFVTCLLPFAYGMSSWLYLVVALALGVGFLVYAWKLWVAYSDELARKTFRYSLVHLSTLFAALLLDHYLL
;
A
#
# COMPACT_ATOMS: atom_id res chain seq x y z
N MET A 1 -6.86 44.39 -20.52
CA MET A 1 -6.33 43.06 -20.97
C MET A 1 -5.35 42.57 -19.91
N SER A 2 -5.83 41.75 -19.00
CA SER A 2 -5.00 41.16 -17.95
C SER A 2 -4.15 40.04 -18.57
N ASN A 3 -2.84 40.20 -18.48
CA ASN A 3 -1.83 39.24 -18.91
C ASN A 3 -2.11 37.87 -18.23
N PRO A 4 -2.23 36.76 -18.96
CA PRO A 4 -2.32 35.44 -18.32
C PRO A 4 -1.01 35.22 -17.56
N THR A 5 -1.07 35.17 -16.24
CA THR A 5 0.04 34.77 -15.39
C THR A 5 0.54 33.42 -15.88
N THR A 6 1.69 33.45 -16.57
CA THR A 6 2.47 32.22 -16.87
C THR A 6 2.79 31.56 -15.54
N MET A 7 2.06 30.50 -15.18
CA MET A 7 2.43 29.69 -14.03
C MET A 7 3.84 29.15 -14.31
N GLU A 8 4.83 29.63 -13.57
CA GLU A 8 6.19 29.15 -13.66
C GLU A 8 6.20 27.62 -13.45
N ARG A 9 6.83 26.92 -14.36
CA ARG A 9 6.98 25.46 -14.23
C ARG A 9 7.77 25.17 -12.95
N PRO A 10 7.31 24.22 -12.09
CA PRO A 10 8.07 23.86 -10.91
C PRO A 10 9.46 23.38 -11.31
N PRO A 11 10.49 23.58 -10.47
CA PRO A 11 11.85 23.17 -10.77
C PRO A 11 11.94 21.67 -11.04
N LEU A 12 12.86 21.25 -11.90
CA LEU A 12 12.97 19.89 -12.43
C LEU A 12 13.06 18.82 -11.33
N TRP A 13 13.83 19.10 -10.26
CA TRP A 13 13.95 18.18 -9.12
C TRP A 13 12.59 17.94 -8.42
N SER A 14 11.75 18.95 -8.31
CA SER A 14 10.41 18.85 -7.72
C SER A 14 9.49 17.98 -8.58
N GLN A 15 9.64 18.03 -9.89
CA GLN A 15 8.88 17.19 -10.81
C GLN A 15 9.30 15.71 -10.65
N PHE A 16 10.59 15.40 -10.59
CA PHE A 16 11.07 14.05 -10.33
C PHE A 16 10.66 13.54 -8.94
N TYR A 17 10.75 14.39 -7.92
CA TYR A 17 10.27 14.04 -6.57
C TYR A 17 8.77 13.73 -6.56
N ALA A 18 7.94 14.47 -7.31
CA ALA A 18 6.52 14.19 -7.42
C ALA A 18 6.19 12.81 -8.03
N LEU A 19 7.05 12.31 -8.96
CA LEU A 19 6.89 10.96 -9.54
C LEU A 19 7.04 9.85 -8.50
N THR A 20 7.85 10.05 -7.46
CA THR A 20 8.07 9.06 -6.39
C THR A 20 6.85 8.84 -5.51
N LYS A 21 5.80 9.67 -5.64
CA LYS A 21 4.58 9.62 -4.79
C LYS A 21 4.93 9.56 -3.30
N PRO A 22 5.63 10.54 -2.74
CA PRO A 22 6.29 10.45 -1.43
C PRO A 22 5.34 10.03 -0.30
N ARG A 23 4.09 10.52 -0.28
CA ARG A 23 3.09 10.14 0.73
C ARG A 23 2.76 8.65 0.73
N VAL A 24 2.70 8.03 -0.45
CA VAL A 24 2.41 6.60 -0.58
C VAL A 24 3.65 5.77 -0.21
N VAL A 25 4.82 6.18 -0.72
CA VAL A 25 6.08 5.47 -0.46
C VAL A 25 6.48 5.56 1.02
N GLN A 26 6.24 6.68 1.69
CA GLN A 26 6.44 6.79 3.15
C GLN A 26 5.60 5.78 3.93
N LEU A 27 4.34 5.56 3.54
CA LEU A 27 3.49 4.55 4.17
C LEU A 27 4.02 3.13 3.93
N ILE A 28 4.50 2.84 2.72
CA ILE A 28 5.15 1.56 2.38
C ILE A 28 6.35 1.31 3.28
N VAL A 29 7.25 2.30 3.39
CA VAL A 29 8.44 2.21 4.25
C VAL A 29 8.06 2.08 5.72
N PHE A 30 7.05 2.81 6.19
CA PHE A 30 6.55 2.69 7.56
C PHE A 30 6.09 1.25 7.87
N CYS A 31 5.35 0.61 6.95
CA CYS A 31 4.96 -0.79 7.11
C CYS A 31 6.17 -1.75 7.09
N ALA A 32 7.21 -1.45 6.29
CA ALA A 32 8.44 -2.22 6.31
C ALA A 32 9.18 -2.07 7.65
N VAL A 33 9.26 -0.86 8.18
CA VAL A 33 9.87 -0.58 9.51
C VAL A 33 9.12 -1.32 10.62
N ILE A 34 7.79 -1.39 10.57
CA ILE A 34 7.02 -2.22 11.51
C ILE A 34 7.48 -3.68 11.43
N GLY A 35 7.60 -4.23 10.22
CA GLY A 35 8.12 -5.59 10.04
C GLY A 35 9.54 -5.76 10.58
N MET A 36 10.41 -4.76 10.41
CA MET A 36 11.78 -4.77 10.98
C MET A 36 11.76 -4.80 12.52
N VAL A 37 10.94 -3.95 13.13
CA VAL A 37 10.83 -3.88 14.60
C VAL A 37 10.30 -5.17 15.18
N LEU A 38 9.22 -5.70 14.62
CA LEU A 38 8.60 -6.96 15.08
C LEU A 38 9.50 -8.20 14.86
N ALA A 39 10.45 -8.12 13.94
CA ALA A 39 11.42 -9.19 13.67
C ALA A 39 12.58 -9.27 14.68
N VAL A 40 12.77 -8.23 15.50
CA VAL A 40 13.88 -8.13 16.46
C VAL A 40 13.33 -8.29 17.88
N PRO A 41 13.68 -9.34 18.62
CA PRO A 41 13.27 -9.48 20.02
C PRO A 41 13.80 -8.35 20.90
N GLY A 42 12.96 -7.70 21.65
CA GLY A 42 13.32 -6.62 22.58
C GLY A 42 13.82 -5.35 21.89
N SER A 43 14.72 -4.60 22.55
CA SER A 43 15.23 -3.34 22.00
C SER A 43 16.33 -3.57 20.96
N PRO A 44 16.24 -2.94 19.78
CA PRO A 44 17.24 -3.12 18.74
C PRO A 44 18.58 -2.52 19.12
N SER A 45 19.66 -3.22 18.82
CA SER A 45 21.04 -2.72 18.95
C SER A 45 21.34 -1.62 17.93
N LEU A 46 22.40 -0.83 18.16
CA LEU A 46 22.85 0.22 17.24
C LEU A 46 23.14 -0.34 15.82
N ALA A 47 23.73 -1.54 15.75
CA ALA A 47 23.99 -2.22 14.47
C ALA A 47 22.69 -2.58 13.73
N GLN A 48 21.68 -3.07 14.45
CA GLN A 48 20.36 -3.37 13.88
C GLN A 48 19.63 -2.10 13.42
N LEU A 49 19.74 -0.99 14.15
CA LEU A 49 19.21 0.30 13.73
C LEU A 49 19.88 0.79 12.44
N GLY A 50 21.22 0.63 12.34
CA GLY A 50 21.96 0.94 11.12
C GLY A 50 21.50 0.08 9.94
N LEU A 51 21.40 -1.24 10.13
CA LEU A 51 20.91 -2.18 9.11
C LEU A 51 19.48 -1.82 8.66
N GLY A 52 18.58 -1.57 9.61
CA GLY A 52 17.19 -1.19 9.31
C GLY A 52 17.10 0.13 8.53
N THR A 53 17.96 1.11 8.85
CA THR A 53 18.00 2.38 8.11
C THR A 53 18.43 2.18 6.66
N VAL A 54 19.48 1.37 6.41
CA VAL A 54 19.97 1.06 5.07
C VAL A 54 18.92 0.25 4.29
N ALA A 55 18.27 -0.71 4.95
CA ALA A 55 17.19 -1.50 4.36
C ALA A 55 15.98 -0.62 3.99
N ALA A 56 15.56 0.27 4.88
CA ALA A 56 14.48 1.22 4.63
C ALA A 56 14.78 2.13 3.44
N LEU A 57 16.02 2.61 3.30
CA LEU A 57 16.46 3.40 2.15
C LEU A 57 16.38 2.61 0.84
N GLY A 58 16.90 1.38 0.83
CA GLY A 58 16.84 0.52 -0.36
C GLY A 58 15.42 0.19 -0.79
N ILE A 59 14.56 -0.18 0.17
CA ILE A 59 13.12 -0.44 -0.08
C ILE A 59 12.43 0.83 -0.58
N TRP A 60 12.74 2.01 0.02
CA TRP A 60 12.20 3.30 -0.42
C TRP A 60 12.55 3.60 -1.88
N LEU A 61 13.80 3.41 -2.29
CA LEU A 61 14.26 3.66 -3.66
C LEU A 61 13.53 2.78 -4.67
N VAL A 62 13.40 1.48 -4.39
CA VAL A 62 12.69 0.55 -5.30
C VAL A 62 11.19 0.84 -5.33
N ALA A 63 10.57 1.19 -4.19
CA ALA A 63 9.16 1.59 -4.16
C ALA A 63 8.93 2.92 -4.92
N ALA A 64 9.86 3.87 -4.81
CA ALA A 64 9.83 5.12 -5.57
C ALA A 64 9.99 4.87 -7.08
N ALA A 65 10.85 3.93 -7.47
CA ALA A 65 10.99 3.47 -8.86
C ALA A 65 9.66 2.92 -9.40
N ALA A 66 9.00 2.05 -8.63
CA ALA A 66 7.70 1.48 -9.01
C ALA A 66 6.62 2.57 -9.14
N ALA A 67 6.62 3.58 -8.26
CA ALA A 67 5.72 4.73 -8.34
C ALA A 67 5.96 5.58 -9.58
N ALA A 68 7.23 5.83 -9.96
CA ALA A 68 7.59 6.58 -11.16
C ALA A 68 7.20 5.81 -12.43
N PHE A 69 7.46 4.51 -12.50
CA PHE A 69 7.04 3.67 -13.62
C PHE A 69 5.52 3.67 -13.79
N ASN A 70 4.77 3.55 -12.69
CA ASN A 70 3.31 3.63 -12.72
C ASN A 70 2.81 4.96 -13.32
N CYS A 71 3.51 6.10 -13.10
CA CYS A 71 3.14 7.38 -13.70
C CYS A 71 3.27 7.39 -15.24
N ILE A 72 4.18 6.61 -15.83
CA ILE A 72 4.27 6.44 -17.29
C ILE A 72 3.06 5.70 -17.81
N VAL A 73 2.77 4.54 -17.23
CA VAL A 73 1.67 3.66 -17.68
C VAL A 73 0.31 4.33 -17.53
N GLU A 74 0.10 5.06 -16.45
CA GLU A 74 -1.18 5.69 -16.13
C GLU A 74 -1.37 7.09 -16.71
N GLN A 75 -0.43 7.62 -17.48
CA GLN A 75 -0.42 9.00 -17.98
C GLN A 75 -1.78 9.45 -18.57
N THR A 76 -2.36 8.64 -19.46
CA THR A 76 -3.67 8.93 -20.10
C THR A 76 -4.84 8.87 -19.11
N ILE A 77 -4.78 7.96 -18.14
CA ILE A 77 -5.81 7.84 -17.09
C ILE A 77 -5.70 8.99 -16.11
N ASP A 78 -4.47 9.31 -15.70
CA ASP A 78 -4.17 10.39 -14.78
C ASP A 78 -4.65 11.76 -15.29
N SER A 79 -4.51 12.03 -16.57
CA SER A 79 -4.97 13.28 -17.17
C SER A 79 -6.50 13.48 -17.10
N LYS A 80 -7.27 12.38 -17.01
CA LYS A 80 -8.73 12.38 -16.88
C LYS A 80 -9.24 12.46 -15.45
N MET A 81 -8.37 12.24 -14.45
CA MET A 81 -8.75 12.19 -13.05
C MET A 81 -8.30 13.44 -12.30
N LYS A 82 -9.23 14.21 -11.71
CA LYS A 82 -8.94 15.46 -10.96
C LYS A 82 -7.82 15.30 -9.93
N ARG A 83 -7.74 14.12 -9.28
CA ARG A 83 -6.74 13.82 -8.25
C ARG A 83 -5.32 13.69 -8.77
N THR A 84 -5.13 13.29 -10.02
CA THR A 84 -3.83 12.90 -10.59
C THR A 84 -3.44 13.69 -11.84
N ALA A 85 -4.34 14.53 -12.38
CA ALA A 85 -4.07 15.40 -13.55
C ALA A 85 -2.91 16.38 -13.36
N TRP A 86 -2.52 16.65 -12.11
CA TRP A 86 -1.39 17.51 -11.78
C TRP A 86 -0.03 16.82 -11.92
N ARG A 87 0.02 15.50 -12.12
CA ARG A 87 1.28 14.75 -12.24
C ARG A 87 2.10 15.22 -13.43
N PRO A 88 3.44 15.35 -13.29
CA PRO A 88 4.31 15.85 -14.37
C PRO A 88 4.18 15.09 -15.68
N THR A 89 4.04 13.75 -15.63
CA THR A 89 3.81 12.92 -16.83
C THR A 89 2.46 13.19 -17.46
N ALA A 90 1.39 13.33 -16.68
CA ALA A 90 0.04 13.62 -17.18
C ALA A 90 -0.05 15.01 -17.82
N ARG A 91 0.78 15.96 -17.38
CA ARG A 91 0.90 17.32 -17.93
C ARG A 91 1.90 17.44 -19.07
N GLY A 92 2.64 16.37 -19.39
CA GLY A 92 3.70 16.39 -20.42
C GLY A 92 4.94 17.21 -20.03
N GLU A 93 5.14 17.48 -18.74
CA GLU A 93 6.31 18.20 -18.21
C GLU A 93 7.58 17.34 -18.21
N LEU A 94 7.43 16.03 -18.00
CA LEU A 94 8.49 15.04 -18.11
C LEU A 94 8.15 14.01 -19.19
N SER A 95 9.14 13.70 -20.02
CA SER A 95 8.99 12.67 -21.06
C SER A 95 8.97 11.26 -20.46
N ASN A 96 8.38 10.31 -21.20
CA ASN A 96 8.38 8.90 -20.80
C ASN A 96 9.81 8.35 -20.67
N GLN A 97 10.73 8.79 -21.55
CA GLN A 97 12.12 8.37 -21.51
C GLN A 97 12.83 8.88 -20.24
N GLN A 98 12.68 10.15 -19.89
CA GLN A 98 13.24 10.72 -18.65
C GLN A 98 12.71 10.00 -17.42
N THR A 99 11.40 9.76 -17.37
CA THR A 99 10.75 9.05 -16.26
C THR A 99 11.19 7.60 -16.17
N LEU A 100 11.35 6.91 -17.30
CA LEU A 100 11.84 5.53 -17.35
C LEU A 100 13.29 5.43 -16.86
N LEU A 101 14.19 6.29 -17.36
CA LEU A 101 15.59 6.33 -16.91
C LEU A 101 15.67 6.60 -15.40
N PHE A 102 14.88 7.52 -14.89
CA PHE A 102 14.80 7.79 -13.45
C PHE A 102 14.33 6.58 -12.66
N SER A 103 13.25 5.91 -13.12
CA SER A 103 12.74 4.69 -12.49
C SER A 103 13.80 3.56 -12.48
N VAL A 104 14.47 3.32 -13.61
CA VAL A 104 15.53 2.30 -13.71
C VAL A 104 16.70 2.63 -12.78
N ALA A 105 17.15 3.89 -12.74
CA ALA A 105 18.22 4.32 -11.87
C ALA A 105 17.90 4.12 -10.39
N LEU A 106 16.69 4.49 -9.96
CA LEU A 106 16.24 4.26 -8.57
C LEU A 106 16.14 2.77 -8.24
N CYS A 107 15.58 1.96 -9.15
CA CYS A 107 15.47 0.51 -8.97
C CYS A 107 16.85 -0.15 -8.86
N ALA A 108 17.77 0.19 -9.75
CA ALA A 108 19.12 -0.36 -9.74
C ALA A 108 19.89 0.04 -8.47
N LEU A 109 19.84 1.31 -8.08
CA LEU A 109 20.50 1.80 -6.89
C LEU A 109 19.93 1.16 -5.62
N GLY A 110 18.60 1.12 -5.48
CA GLY A 110 17.95 0.49 -4.33
C GLY A 110 18.23 -1.01 -4.24
N SER A 111 18.19 -1.72 -5.37
CA SER A 111 18.53 -3.15 -5.42
C SER A 111 20.00 -3.40 -5.09
N LEU A 112 20.93 -2.56 -5.56
CA LEU A 112 22.35 -2.66 -5.22
C LEU A 112 22.58 -2.44 -3.72
N ILE A 113 21.95 -1.44 -3.13
CA ILE A 113 22.04 -1.18 -1.68
C ILE A 113 21.55 -2.39 -0.89
N LEU A 114 20.38 -2.94 -1.25
CA LEU A 114 19.83 -4.11 -0.57
C LEU A 114 20.71 -5.35 -0.72
N TYR A 115 21.27 -5.57 -1.92
CA TYR A 115 22.11 -6.74 -2.18
C TYR A 115 23.44 -6.68 -1.40
N VAL A 116 24.12 -5.52 -1.41
CA VAL A 116 25.46 -5.36 -0.85
C VAL A 116 25.44 -5.17 0.66
N PHE A 117 24.50 -4.39 1.19
CA PHE A 117 24.52 -3.94 2.58
C PHE A 117 23.47 -4.58 3.49
N VAL A 118 22.51 -5.32 2.90
CA VAL A 118 21.45 -5.99 3.68
C VAL A 118 21.55 -7.50 3.47
N ASN A 119 20.85 -8.06 2.48
CA ASN A 119 20.99 -9.45 2.08
C ASN A 119 20.31 -9.69 0.71
N PRO A 120 20.72 -10.75 -0.03
CA PRO A 120 20.14 -11.09 -1.33
C PRO A 120 18.64 -11.39 -1.29
N LEU A 121 18.14 -12.01 -0.21
CA LEU A 121 16.72 -12.36 -0.09
C LEU A 121 15.85 -11.10 -0.12
N THR A 122 16.18 -10.10 0.70
CA THR A 122 15.45 -8.82 0.74
C THR A 122 15.49 -8.12 -0.61
N MET A 123 16.65 -8.12 -1.28
CA MET A 123 16.76 -7.55 -2.63
C MET A 123 15.81 -8.25 -3.61
N TRP A 124 15.82 -9.58 -3.67
CA TRP A 124 14.97 -10.32 -4.61
C TRP A 124 13.49 -10.18 -4.31
N LEU A 125 13.09 -10.20 -3.03
CA LEU A 125 11.70 -9.97 -2.64
C LEU A 125 11.24 -8.56 -2.98
N THR A 126 12.09 -7.54 -2.77
CA THR A 126 11.79 -6.14 -3.10
C THR A 126 11.67 -5.96 -4.62
N PHE A 127 12.59 -6.55 -5.40
CA PHE A 127 12.52 -6.53 -6.85
C PHE A 127 11.30 -7.28 -7.40
N ALA A 128 10.97 -8.44 -6.84
CA ALA A 128 9.75 -9.17 -7.20
C ALA A 128 8.48 -8.36 -6.88
N THR A 129 8.48 -7.62 -5.77
CA THR A 129 7.39 -6.70 -5.41
C THR A 129 7.29 -5.54 -6.41
N PHE A 130 8.42 -5.00 -6.88
CA PHE A 130 8.44 -4.00 -7.95
C PHE A 130 7.81 -4.55 -9.23
N VAL A 131 8.22 -5.75 -9.68
CA VAL A 131 7.65 -6.40 -10.87
C VAL A 131 6.14 -6.65 -10.68
N GLY A 132 5.76 -7.16 -9.52
CA GLY A 132 4.35 -7.40 -9.16
C GLY A 132 3.50 -6.13 -9.25
N TYR A 133 3.98 -5.01 -8.72
CA TYR A 133 3.24 -3.76 -8.75
C TYR A 133 3.33 -3.03 -10.09
N ALA A 134 4.55 -2.85 -10.62
CA ALA A 134 4.77 -2.01 -11.80
C ALA A 134 4.28 -2.69 -13.08
N ILE A 135 4.49 -4.00 -13.22
CA ILE A 135 4.15 -4.75 -14.43
C ILE A 135 2.84 -5.51 -14.24
N ILE A 136 2.77 -6.47 -13.31
CA ILE A 136 1.61 -7.34 -13.18
C ILE A 136 0.35 -6.54 -12.81
N TYR A 137 0.42 -5.73 -11.75
CA TYR A 137 -0.74 -4.95 -11.33
C TYR A 137 -1.04 -3.79 -12.28
N THR A 138 -0.06 -2.90 -12.55
CA THR A 138 -0.32 -1.64 -13.25
C THR A 138 -0.60 -1.85 -14.74
N VAL A 139 0.20 -2.69 -15.42
CA VAL A 139 0.08 -2.88 -16.88
C VAL A 139 -0.99 -3.92 -17.22
N ILE A 140 -1.04 -5.02 -16.45
CA ILE A 140 -1.88 -6.17 -16.82
C ILE A 140 -3.23 -6.15 -16.08
N LEU A 141 -3.23 -6.22 -14.76
CA LEU A 141 -4.45 -6.46 -13.99
C LEU A 141 -5.39 -5.26 -13.96
N LYS A 142 -4.84 -4.07 -13.79
CA LYS A 142 -5.64 -2.86 -13.56
C LYS A 142 -6.60 -2.52 -14.72
N PRO A 143 -6.21 -2.62 -15.99
CA PRO A 143 -7.13 -2.41 -17.10
C PRO A 143 -8.02 -3.62 -17.42
N LEU A 144 -7.64 -4.84 -17.02
CA LEU A 144 -8.27 -6.07 -17.49
C LEU A 144 -9.36 -6.63 -16.57
N THR A 145 -9.24 -6.42 -15.25
CA THR A 145 -10.11 -7.13 -14.31
C THR A 145 -10.52 -6.29 -13.09
N PRO A 146 -11.78 -6.44 -12.62
CA PRO A 146 -12.23 -5.82 -11.36
C PRO A 146 -11.56 -6.45 -10.12
N GLN A 147 -10.90 -7.61 -10.27
CA GLN A 147 -10.10 -8.25 -9.22
C GLN A 147 -8.69 -7.65 -9.07
N ASN A 148 -8.38 -6.59 -9.83
CA ASN A 148 -7.09 -5.90 -9.75
C ASN A 148 -6.73 -5.46 -8.33
N ILE A 149 -7.71 -5.06 -7.51
CA ILE A 149 -7.52 -4.65 -6.12
C ILE A 149 -7.11 -5.84 -5.24
N VAL A 150 -7.73 -7.01 -5.45
CA VAL A 150 -7.42 -8.20 -4.66
C VAL A 150 -6.02 -8.71 -5.02
N ILE A 151 -5.80 -9.03 -6.29
CA ILE A 151 -4.53 -9.63 -6.74
C ILE A 151 -3.37 -8.63 -6.59
N GLY A 152 -3.58 -7.38 -7.03
CA GLY A 152 -2.58 -6.32 -6.92
C GLY A 152 -2.29 -5.89 -5.48
N GLY A 153 -3.24 -6.13 -4.56
CA GLY A 153 -3.08 -5.92 -3.13
C GLY A 153 -1.91 -6.71 -2.53
N ALA A 154 -1.52 -7.83 -3.15
CA ALA A 154 -0.36 -8.61 -2.71
C ALA A 154 0.93 -7.77 -2.70
N SER A 155 1.18 -6.98 -3.75
CA SER A 155 2.38 -6.11 -3.77
C SER A 155 2.33 -5.03 -2.67
N GLY A 156 1.14 -4.49 -2.37
CA GLY A 156 0.94 -3.53 -1.28
C GLY A 156 1.07 -4.13 0.12
N ALA A 157 0.91 -5.44 0.25
CA ALA A 157 1.02 -6.18 1.52
C ALA A 157 2.44 -6.69 1.81
N MET A 158 3.36 -6.65 0.85
CA MET A 158 4.73 -7.12 1.00
C MET A 158 5.62 -6.32 1.97
N PRO A 159 5.44 -5.02 2.19
CA PRO A 159 6.40 -4.22 2.96
C PRO A 159 6.81 -4.80 4.33
N PRO A 160 5.92 -5.30 5.20
CA PRO A 160 6.35 -5.93 6.46
C PRO A 160 7.22 -7.17 6.25
N VAL A 161 6.96 -7.96 5.19
CA VAL A 161 7.78 -9.13 4.82
C VAL A 161 9.18 -8.70 4.41
N LEU A 162 9.29 -7.61 3.62
CA LEU A 162 10.58 -7.05 3.23
C LEU A 162 11.37 -6.59 4.44
N GLY A 163 10.70 -5.90 5.38
CA GLY A 163 11.30 -5.46 6.63
C GLY A 163 11.77 -6.65 7.50
N TRP A 164 10.94 -7.67 7.63
CA TRP A 164 11.28 -8.90 8.36
C TRP A 164 12.51 -9.60 7.75
N ALA A 165 12.48 -9.82 6.43
CA ALA A 165 13.59 -10.44 5.71
C ALA A 165 14.89 -9.62 5.81
N ALA A 166 14.81 -8.29 5.88
CA ALA A 166 15.98 -7.44 6.04
C ALA A 166 16.69 -7.66 7.38
N MET A 167 15.95 -7.88 8.45
CA MET A 167 16.50 -8.05 9.79
C MET A 167 16.95 -9.49 10.09
N THR A 168 16.24 -10.49 9.53
CA THR A 168 16.44 -11.90 9.88
C THR A 168 17.13 -12.72 8.79
N GLY A 169 17.17 -12.23 7.55
CA GLY A 169 17.61 -13.03 6.39
C GLY A 169 16.66 -14.18 6.01
N GLN A 170 15.47 -14.22 6.60
CA GLN A 170 14.46 -15.28 6.41
C GLN A 170 13.06 -14.69 6.35
N VAL A 171 12.07 -15.50 5.93
CA VAL A 171 10.65 -15.12 5.97
C VAL A 171 9.92 -16.17 6.80
N GLY A 172 9.64 -15.83 8.06
CA GLY A 172 8.90 -16.68 8.99
C GLY A 172 7.37 -16.58 8.79
N ALA A 173 6.64 -17.40 9.56
CA ALA A 173 5.18 -17.38 9.56
C ALA A 173 4.64 -16.02 10.03
N GLU A 174 5.31 -15.36 10.96
CA GLU A 174 4.97 -14.05 11.50
C GLU A 174 4.93 -12.98 10.39
N ALA A 175 5.94 -12.97 9.51
CA ALA A 175 5.99 -12.08 8.36
C ALA A 175 4.80 -12.31 7.42
N TRP A 176 4.42 -13.58 7.19
CA TRP A 176 3.26 -13.91 6.37
C TRP A 176 1.93 -13.57 7.05
N ILE A 177 1.84 -13.61 8.36
CA ILE A 177 0.67 -13.14 9.12
C ILE A 177 0.50 -11.63 8.92
N LEU A 178 1.57 -10.83 9.02
CA LEU A 178 1.53 -9.39 8.76
C LEU A 178 1.12 -9.08 7.32
N PHE A 179 1.67 -9.82 6.35
CA PHE A 179 1.25 -9.74 4.96
C PHE A 179 -0.25 -10.02 4.81
N LEU A 180 -0.73 -11.10 5.40
CA LEU A 180 -2.11 -11.55 5.24
C LEU A 180 -3.10 -10.51 5.81
N ILE A 181 -2.78 -9.87 6.92
CA ILE A 181 -3.60 -8.79 7.50
C ILE A 181 -3.77 -7.65 6.50
N ILE A 182 -2.68 -7.15 5.91
CA ILE A 182 -2.73 -6.04 4.95
C ILE A 182 -3.40 -6.49 3.64
N PHE A 183 -3.11 -7.70 3.19
CA PHE A 183 -3.66 -8.26 1.97
C PHE A 183 -5.19 -8.37 2.03
N VAL A 184 -5.72 -8.94 3.12
CA VAL A 184 -7.16 -9.10 3.32
C VAL A 184 -7.85 -7.77 3.67
N TRP A 185 -7.13 -6.83 4.29
CA TRP A 185 -7.62 -5.48 4.56
C TRP A 185 -7.80 -4.64 3.28
N THR A 186 -6.97 -4.88 2.27
CA THR A 186 -6.96 -4.07 1.04
C THR A 186 -8.30 -4.04 0.31
N PRO A 187 -9.01 -5.16 0.05
CA PRO A 187 -10.29 -5.13 -0.66
C PRO A 187 -11.39 -4.31 0.04
N PRO A 188 -11.75 -4.53 1.32
CA PRO A 188 -12.81 -3.77 1.96
C PRO A 188 -12.47 -2.28 2.07
N HIS A 189 -11.19 -1.93 2.24
CA HIS A 189 -10.72 -0.55 2.23
C HIS A 189 -10.92 0.12 0.86
N PHE A 190 -10.36 -0.48 -0.20
CA PHE A 190 -10.40 0.12 -1.54
C PHE A 190 -11.81 0.10 -2.15
N TRP A 191 -12.59 -0.94 -1.92
CA TRP A 191 -13.95 -0.98 -2.45
C TRP A 191 -14.88 0.01 -1.75
N ALA A 192 -14.69 0.30 -0.46
CA ALA A 192 -15.38 1.38 0.21
C ALA A 192 -15.08 2.74 -0.45
N LEU A 193 -13.81 3.00 -0.82
CA LEU A 193 -13.41 4.17 -1.62
C LEU A 193 -14.06 4.16 -3.02
N ALA A 194 -14.03 3.00 -3.69
CA ALA A 194 -14.51 2.86 -5.06
C ALA A 194 -16.03 3.08 -5.17
N LEU A 195 -16.81 2.74 -4.14
CA LEU A 195 -18.25 2.96 -4.10
C LEU A 195 -18.62 4.43 -4.31
N TYR A 196 -18.11 5.33 -3.50
CA TYR A 196 -18.45 6.76 -3.62
C TYR A 196 -17.69 7.51 -4.70
N ARG A 197 -16.75 6.82 -5.40
CA ARG A 197 -16.03 7.31 -6.58
C ARG A 197 -16.36 6.54 -7.85
N ALA A 198 -17.42 5.74 -7.86
CA ALA A 198 -17.77 4.87 -8.98
C ALA A 198 -17.90 5.65 -10.30
N GLU A 199 -18.45 6.86 -10.26
CA GLU A 199 -18.62 7.70 -11.44
C GLU A 199 -17.30 8.22 -12.01
N GLU A 200 -16.31 8.56 -11.15
CA GLU A 200 -14.96 8.96 -11.55
C GLU A 200 -14.24 7.79 -12.24
N TYR A 201 -14.36 6.57 -11.69
CA TYR A 201 -13.78 5.36 -12.28
C TYR A 201 -14.44 4.99 -13.60
N ARG A 202 -15.76 5.14 -13.71
CA ARG A 202 -16.50 4.90 -14.97
C ARG A 202 -16.00 5.83 -16.08
N LYS A 203 -15.85 7.12 -15.80
CA LYS A 203 -15.32 8.13 -16.75
C LYS A 203 -13.87 7.86 -17.17
N SER A 204 -13.07 7.27 -16.30
CA SER A 204 -11.68 6.90 -16.61
C SER A 204 -11.52 5.59 -17.36
N GLY A 205 -12.60 4.79 -17.52
CA GLY A 205 -12.60 3.49 -18.17
C GLY A 205 -11.99 2.37 -17.32
N LEU A 206 -11.78 2.58 -16.01
CA LEU A 206 -11.22 1.55 -15.13
C LEU A 206 -12.31 0.57 -14.66
N PRO A 207 -12.11 -0.76 -14.81
CA PRO A 207 -13.11 -1.78 -14.47
C PRO A 207 -13.14 -2.05 -12.95
N MET A 208 -13.40 -1.02 -12.13
CA MET A 208 -13.54 -1.21 -10.69
C MET A 208 -14.82 -1.99 -10.36
N LEU A 209 -14.79 -2.75 -9.25
CA LEU A 209 -15.88 -3.65 -8.87
C LEU A 209 -17.27 -2.99 -8.87
N PRO A 210 -17.47 -1.76 -8.31
CA PRO A 210 -18.80 -1.12 -8.38
C PRO A 210 -19.19 -0.66 -9.79
N VAL A 211 -18.23 -0.48 -10.70
CA VAL A 211 -18.48 -0.11 -12.10
C VAL A 211 -18.95 -1.31 -12.91
N THR A 212 -18.34 -2.47 -12.69
CA THR A 212 -18.58 -3.71 -13.45
C THR A 212 -19.71 -4.58 -12.88
N HIS A 213 -19.81 -4.70 -11.57
CA HIS A 213 -20.76 -5.58 -10.87
C HIS A 213 -21.79 -4.82 -10.02
N GLY A 214 -21.72 -3.49 -10.00
CA GLY A 214 -22.66 -2.63 -9.28
C GLY A 214 -22.44 -2.56 -7.77
N ASN A 215 -23.15 -1.61 -7.14
CA ASN A 215 -22.97 -1.27 -5.72
C ASN A 215 -23.38 -2.41 -4.79
N ARG A 216 -24.46 -3.14 -5.10
CA ARG A 216 -24.97 -4.22 -4.22
C ARG A 216 -23.94 -5.34 -4.08
N TYR A 217 -23.40 -5.80 -5.18
CA TYR A 217 -22.36 -6.85 -5.16
C TYR A 217 -21.10 -6.38 -4.44
N THR A 218 -20.65 -5.16 -4.71
CA THR A 218 -19.47 -4.59 -4.04
C THR A 218 -19.64 -4.52 -2.51
N ARG A 219 -20.82 -4.11 -2.04
CA ARG A 219 -21.13 -4.06 -0.60
C ARG A 219 -21.12 -5.44 0.06
N LEU A 220 -21.62 -6.47 -0.65
CA LEU A 220 -21.53 -7.84 -0.18
C LEU A 220 -20.07 -8.29 -0.05
N GLN A 221 -19.24 -8.01 -1.06
CA GLN A 221 -17.83 -8.36 -1.02
C GLN A 221 -17.10 -7.63 0.11
N ILE A 222 -17.40 -6.35 0.36
CA ILE A 222 -16.86 -5.62 1.53
C ILE A 222 -17.20 -6.35 2.83
N LEU A 223 -18.46 -6.76 3.01
CA LEU A 223 -18.89 -7.47 4.22
C LEU A 223 -18.17 -8.81 4.38
N LEU A 224 -18.10 -9.62 3.32
CA LEU A 224 -17.43 -10.94 3.35
C LEU A 224 -15.94 -10.81 3.66
N TYR A 225 -15.23 -9.90 2.98
CA TYR A 225 -13.81 -9.66 3.25
C TYR A 225 -13.55 -9.05 4.63
N THR A 226 -14.49 -8.28 5.18
CA THR A 226 -14.37 -7.79 6.55
C THR A 226 -14.49 -8.92 7.58
N TRP A 227 -15.30 -9.95 7.34
CA TRP A 227 -15.33 -11.16 8.15
C TRP A 227 -14.02 -11.94 8.07
N VAL A 228 -13.49 -12.13 6.86
CA VAL A 228 -12.17 -12.79 6.68
C VAL A 228 -11.09 -11.99 7.39
N LEU A 229 -11.10 -10.65 7.27
CA LEU A 229 -10.15 -9.77 7.96
C LEU A 229 -10.26 -9.92 9.48
N PHE A 230 -11.49 -9.96 10.03
CA PHE A 230 -11.71 -10.15 11.46
C PHE A 230 -11.00 -11.39 11.98
N VAL A 231 -11.19 -12.53 11.30
CA VAL A 231 -10.52 -13.79 11.67
C VAL A 231 -9.00 -13.68 11.48
N THR A 232 -8.55 -13.08 10.38
CA THR A 232 -7.11 -12.91 10.09
C THR A 232 -6.41 -12.07 11.16
N CYS A 233 -7.06 -11.04 11.70
CA CYS A 233 -6.50 -10.21 12.77
C CYS A 233 -6.36 -10.95 14.12
N LEU A 234 -6.92 -12.13 14.28
CA LEU A 234 -6.71 -12.96 15.47
C LEU A 234 -5.47 -13.86 15.37
N LEU A 235 -4.91 -14.03 14.17
CA LEU A 235 -3.76 -14.91 13.93
C LEU A 235 -2.51 -14.53 14.73
N PRO A 236 -2.13 -13.24 14.91
CA PRO A 236 -0.97 -12.92 15.75
C PRO A 236 -1.08 -13.47 17.17
N PHE A 237 -2.25 -13.39 17.79
CA PHE A 237 -2.50 -13.99 19.11
C PHE A 237 -2.50 -15.50 19.05
N ALA A 238 -3.20 -16.11 18.09
CA ALA A 238 -3.29 -17.57 17.96
C ALA A 238 -1.95 -18.23 17.67
N TYR A 239 -1.04 -17.54 17.00
CA TYR A 239 0.32 -18.00 16.70
C TYR A 239 1.32 -17.73 17.84
N GLY A 240 0.93 -16.98 18.87
CA GLY A 240 1.83 -16.60 19.97
C GLY A 240 2.75 -15.42 19.66
N MET A 241 2.46 -14.67 18.60
CA MET A 241 3.19 -13.47 18.21
C MET A 241 2.81 -12.24 19.06
N SER A 242 1.69 -12.30 19.76
CA SER A 242 1.14 -11.18 20.54
C SER A 242 0.38 -11.68 21.77
N SER A 243 0.13 -10.79 22.75
CA SER A 243 -0.55 -11.06 24.01
C SER A 243 -2.03 -10.70 24.00
N TRP A 244 -2.66 -10.78 25.16
CA TRP A 244 -4.05 -10.38 25.41
C TRP A 244 -4.32 -8.89 25.12
N LEU A 245 -3.33 -8.02 25.27
CA LEU A 245 -3.49 -6.60 24.95
C LEU A 245 -3.85 -6.41 23.48
N TYR A 246 -3.07 -7.01 22.59
CA TYR A 246 -3.35 -6.99 21.16
C TYR A 246 -4.71 -7.63 20.84
N LEU A 247 -5.02 -8.79 21.43
CA LEU A 247 -6.29 -9.50 21.16
C LEU A 247 -7.50 -8.63 21.46
N VAL A 248 -7.54 -7.95 22.62
CA VAL A 248 -8.65 -7.06 23.00
C VAL A 248 -8.81 -5.93 21.99
N VAL A 249 -7.70 -5.31 21.56
CA VAL A 249 -7.72 -4.24 20.56
C VAL A 249 -8.20 -4.78 19.21
N ALA A 250 -7.70 -5.94 18.77
CA ALA A 250 -8.08 -6.56 17.50
C ALA A 250 -9.59 -6.90 17.47
N LEU A 251 -10.13 -7.46 18.56
CA LEU A 251 -11.56 -7.73 18.68
C LEU A 251 -12.39 -6.46 18.61
N ALA A 252 -12.04 -5.43 19.38
CA ALA A 252 -12.78 -4.16 19.40
C ALA A 252 -12.78 -3.47 18.03
N LEU A 253 -11.61 -3.38 17.38
CA LEU A 253 -11.47 -2.78 16.05
C LEU A 253 -12.20 -3.60 14.99
N GLY A 254 -12.07 -4.92 15.03
CA GLY A 254 -12.70 -5.81 14.07
C GLY A 254 -14.24 -5.78 14.16
N VAL A 255 -14.80 -5.82 15.37
CA VAL A 255 -16.26 -5.65 15.57
C VAL A 255 -16.72 -4.30 15.04
N GLY A 256 -15.98 -3.21 15.31
CA GLY A 256 -16.27 -1.90 14.77
C GLY A 256 -16.30 -1.89 13.23
N PHE A 257 -15.35 -2.57 12.58
CA PHE A 257 -15.33 -2.65 11.12
C PHE A 257 -16.50 -3.47 10.57
N LEU A 258 -16.84 -4.59 11.22
CA LEU A 258 -18.01 -5.38 10.89
C LEU A 258 -19.31 -4.59 10.98
N VAL A 259 -19.47 -3.75 12.02
CA VAL A 259 -20.64 -2.86 12.16
C VAL A 259 -20.73 -1.87 11.01
N TYR A 260 -19.61 -1.25 10.59
CA TYR A 260 -19.60 -0.36 9.42
C TYR A 260 -19.91 -1.10 8.14
N ALA A 261 -19.32 -2.28 7.92
CA ALA A 261 -19.55 -3.11 6.73
C ALA A 261 -21.01 -3.60 6.66
N TRP A 262 -21.59 -4.00 7.79
CA TRP A 262 -22.99 -4.39 7.90
C TRP A 262 -23.96 -3.24 7.59
N LYS A 263 -23.74 -2.06 8.23
CA LYS A 263 -24.54 -0.87 7.92
C LYS A 263 -24.47 -0.51 6.44
N LEU A 264 -23.28 -0.58 5.84
CA LEU A 264 -23.05 -0.30 4.42
C LEU A 264 -23.78 -1.33 3.54
N TRP A 265 -23.85 -2.60 3.96
CA TRP A 265 -24.59 -3.65 3.27
C TRP A 265 -26.10 -3.38 3.29
N VAL A 266 -26.67 -3.05 4.42
CA VAL A 266 -28.11 -2.85 4.61
C VAL A 266 -28.58 -1.55 3.95
N ALA A 267 -27.93 -0.43 4.25
CA ALA A 267 -28.33 0.91 3.80
C ALA A 267 -27.14 1.67 3.20
N TYR A 268 -27.12 1.79 1.89
CA TYR A 268 -26.05 2.50 1.19
C TYR A 268 -26.22 4.02 1.25
N SER A 269 -25.14 4.72 1.57
CA SER A 269 -24.95 6.13 1.23
C SER A 269 -23.47 6.40 0.97
N ASP A 270 -23.15 7.41 0.16
CA ASP A 270 -21.77 7.84 -0.09
C ASP A 270 -21.08 8.28 1.19
N GLU A 271 -21.82 8.90 2.12
CA GLU A 271 -21.30 9.31 3.42
C GLU A 271 -20.88 8.08 4.25
N LEU A 272 -21.72 7.04 4.29
CA LEU A 272 -21.39 5.81 5.01
C LEU A 272 -20.19 5.09 4.37
N ALA A 273 -20.10 5.05 3.05
CA ALA A 273 -18.94 4.50 2.35
C ALA A 273 -17.65 5.26 2.70
N ARG A 274 -17.71 6.60 2.78
CA ARG A 274 -16.57 7.43 3.25
C ARG A 274 -16.22 7.17 4.72
N LYS A 275 -17.21 7.01 5.59
CA LYS A 275 -16.99 6.66 7.00
C LYS A 275 -16.33 5.28 7.13
N THR A 276 -16.81 4.29 6.38
CA THR A 276 -16.22 2.94 6.32
C THR A 276 -14.78 2.98 5.83
N PHE A 277 -14.50 3.73 4.77
CA PHE A 277 -13.13 3.96 4.28
C PHE A 277 -12.23 4.61 5.34
N ARG A 278 -12.69 5.66 6.02
CA ARG A 278 -11.91 6.32 7.08
C ARG A 278 -11.68 5.39 8.27
N TYR A 279 -12.71 4.64 8.65
CA TYR A 279 -12.59 3.67 9.74
C TYR A 279 -11.55 2.59 9.42
N SER A 280 -11.49 2.11 8.19
CA SER A 280 -10.48 1.11 7.80
C SER A 280 -9.04 1.61 7.97
N LEU A 281 -8.78 2.91 7.78
CA LEU A 281 -7.46 3.51 8.05
C LEU A 281 -7.15 3.48 9.55
N VAL A 282 -8.12 3.92 10.39
CA VAL A 282 -7.98 3.87 11.85
C VAL A 282 -7.77 2.43 12.31
N HIS A 283 -8.56 1.48 11.79
CA HIS A 283 -8.44 0.06 12.09
C HIS A 283 -7.01 -0.46 11.89
N LEU A 284 -6.45 -0.29 10.69
CA LEU A 284 -5.12 -0.81 10.37
C LEU A 284 -4.03 -0.11 11.20
N SER A 285 -4.07 1.22 11.30
CA SER A 285 -3.07 1.99 12.04
C SER A 285 -3.06 1.65 13.53
N THR A 286 -4.24 1.55 14.16
CA THR A 286 -4.35 1.21 15.58
C THR A 286 -3.98 -0.27 15.84
N LEU A 287 -4.33 -1.17 14.92
CA LEU A 287 -3.97 -2.58 15.02
C LEU A 287 -2.44 -2.79 15.02
N PHE A 288 -1.74 -2.13 14.09
CA PHE A 288 -0.28 -2.20 14.03
C PHE A 288 0.39 -1.46 15.20
N ALA A 289 -0.19 -0.36 15.68
CA ALA A 289 0.29 0.29 16.89
C ALA A 289 0.14 -0.63 18.13
N ALA A 290 -0.97 -1.37 18.22
CA ALA A 290 -1.18 -2.35 19.29
C ALA A 290 -0.16 -3.50 19.20
N LEU A 291 0.15 -4.01 18.00
CA LEU A 291 1.20 -5.02 17.81
C LEU A 291 2.57 -4.52 18.28
N LEU A 292 2.92 -3.28 17.92
CA LEU A 292 4.19 -2.69 18.35
C LEU A 292 4.26 -2.49 19.86
N LEU A 293 3.20 -2.00 20.48
CA LEU A 293 3.15 -1.83 21.93
C LEU A 293 3.25 -3.18 22.64
N ASP A 294 2.50 -4.16 22.17
CA ASP A 294 2.45 -5.50 22.73
C ASP A 294 3.82 -6.21 22.64
N HIS A 295 4.54 -6.01 21.53
CA HIS A 295 5.88 -6.54 21.30
C HIS A 295 6.92 -6.11 22.35
N TYR A 296 6.80 -4.89 22.89
CA TYR A 296 7.71 -4.39 23.93
C TYR A 296 7.22 -4.69 25.36
N LEU A 297 6.00 -5.21 25.53
CA LEU A 297 5.44 -5.57 26.83
C LEU A 297 5.53 -7.07 27.12
N LEU A 298 5.79 -7.88 26.09
CA LEU A 298 6.11 -9.31 26.20
C LEU A 298 7.59 -9.52 26.55
#